data_92489fe3362bceb10a85e9b3502a9de5
#
_entry.id   92489fe3362bceb10a85e9b3502a9de5
#
_cell.length_a   1.000
_cell.length_b   1.000
_cell.length_c   1.000
_cell.angle_alpha   90.00
_cell.angle_beta   90.00
_cell.angle_gamma   90.00
#
_symmetry.space_group_name_H-M   'P 1'
#
loop_
_entity.id
_entity.type
_entity.pdbx_description
1 polymer ?
#
loop_
_entity_poly.entity_id
_entity_poly.type
_entity_poly.pdbx_seq_one_letter_code
_entity_poly.pdbx_strand_id
1 'polypeptide(L)'
;MGALNSHSAKNAPAIRTHHRYAQISYPLPKEHEFMFAEERRAEIAKLVASARRVNGADLARRYDVTMETVRRDLAALEEAGKLRRVHGGAVTIEQSTSLESSISSRQGMNTPEKRRIATKAYQMLRDSESGSIVLDAGSTIEILADHIGAENFSLKTGNDRIIITHALHIAVKLAEAEGVTLELVGGQLRKMTWAAVGARAAEHFGTMRPDIAFIGANGIEAHFGISTPGMNEAIVKTAICKSARRVVLLCDSAKFGQESLVRFAGFEDIDTLITDREPEGALRQALEAANVEIVIA
;
A
#
# COMPACT_ATOMS: atom_id res chain seq x y z
N MET A 1 75.93 -55.23 37.23
CA MET A 1 75.78 -56.15 36.13
C MET A 1 75.21 -55.39 35.00
N GLY A 2 75.93 -55.03 34.11
CA GLY A 2 76.42 -55.40 32.82
C GLY A 2 75.76 -54.47 31.86
N ALA A 3 76.40 -53.55 31.36
CA ALA A 3 77.45 -53.42 30.35
C ALA A 3 76.93 -53.28 28.94
N LEU A 4 77.32 -52.18 28.32
CA LEU A 4 77.93 -52.04 26.96
C LEU A 4 76.94 -52.14 25.74
N ASN A 5 77.02 -51.36 24.72
CA ASN A 5 78.04 -50.56 24.01
C ASN A 5 77.34 -49.76 22.91
N SER A 6 77.67 -48.50 22.75
CA SER A 6 78.48 -47.89 21.63
C SER A 6 78.14 -48.21 20.21
N HIS A 7 77.93 -47.22 19.40
CA HIS A 7 78.69 -46.77 18.19
C HIS A 7 77.81 -45.76 17.40
N SER A 8 78.20 -44.54 17.36
CA SER A 8 79.02 -43.86 16.36
C SER A 8 78.45 -43.96 14.93
N ALA A 9 77.97 -42.91 14.37
CA ALA A 9 78.58 -42.26 13.21
C ALA A 9 77.71 -41.19 12.54
N LYS A 10 78.34 -40.07 12.45
CA LYS A 10 78.59 -39.17 11.27
C LYS A 10 77.47 -38.25 10.79
N ASN A 11 77.76 -37.00 11.07
CA ASN A 11 77.60 -35.77 10.26
C ASN A 11 76.99 -35.88 8.86
N ALA A 12 75.90 -35.12 8.67
CA ALA A 12 75.59 -34.46 7.42
C ALA A 12 74.90 -33.11 7.68
N PRO A 13 75.11 -32.06 6.89
CA PRO A 13 74.88 -30.67 7.26
C PRO A 13 73.41 -30.25 7.14
N ALA A 14 73.02 -29.37 8.07
CA ALA A 14 71.72 -28.75 8.13
C ALA A 14 71.53 -27.76 6.95
N ILE A 15 70.58 -28.04 6.10
CA ILE A 15 70.05 -27.06 5.14
C ILE A 15 68.90 -26.33 5.89
N ARG A 16 69.18 -25.09 6.33
CA ARG A 16 68.16 -24.17 6.80
C ARG A 16 67.41 -23.61 5.62
N THR A 17 66.21 -24.12 5.33
CA THR A 17 65.24 -23.45 4.51
C THR A 17 64.26 -22.70 5.40
N HIS A 18 64.47 -21.39 5.54
CA HIS A 18 63.53 -20.47 6.08
C HIS A 18 62.38 -20.28 5.08
N HIS A 19 61.30 -21.02 5.21
CA HIS A 19 60.05 -20.65 4.58
C HIS A 19 59.28 -19.75 5.58
N ARG A 20 59.43 -18.45 5.38
CA ARG A 20 58.47 -17.45 5.89
C ARG A 20 57.15 -17.70 5.17
N TYR A 21 56.24 -18.42 5.81
CA TYR A 21 54.81 -18.35 5.43
C TYR A 21 54.34 -16.95 5.85
N ALA A 22 54.19 -16.07 4.87
CA ALA A 22 53.44 -14.86 5.02
C ALA A 22 51.98 -15.29 5.35
N GLN A 23 51.52 -15.02 6.55
CA GLN A 23 50.10 -15.11 6.90
C GLN A 23 49.41 -14.07 6.07
N ILE A 24 48.82 -14.50 4.94
CA ILE A 24 47.85 -13.72 4.21
C ILE A 24 46.60 -13.74 5.08
N SER A 25 46.42 -12.68 5.86
CA SER A 25 45.18 -12.38 6.55
C SER A 25 44.13 -12.04 5.47
N TYR A 26 43.29 -13.00 5.12
CA TYR A 26 42.08 -12.71 4.38
C TYR A 26 41.19 -11.91 5.34
N PRO A 27 40.70 -10.70 4.94
CA PRO A 27 39.66 -10.05 5.71
C PRO A 27 38.45 -10.98 5.78
N LEU A 28 37.99 -11.28 6.97
CA LEU A 28 36.73 -11.98 7.18
C LEU A 28 35.66 -11.24 6.37
N PRO A 29 34.82 -11.95 5.58
CA PRO A 29 33.71 -11.32 4.91
C PRO A 29 32.86 -10.63 5.98
N LYS A 30 32.48 -9.36 5.74
CA LYS A 30 31.48 -8.65 6.52
C LYS A 30 30.31 -9.60 6.68
N GLU A 31 29.79 -9.73 7.90
CA GLU A 31 28.60 -10.50 8.22
C GLU A 31 27.50 -10.13 7.20
N HIS A 32 27.27 -10.98 6.22
CA HIS A 32 26.09 -10.90 5.39
C HIS A 32 24.94 -11.37 6.29
N GLU A 33 24.18 -10.42 6.75
CA GLU A 33 22.88 -10.67 7.36
C GLU A 33 22.10 -11.55 6.38
N PHE A 34 21.85 -12.81 6.76
CA PHE A 34 21.11 -13.75 5.93
C PHE A 34 19.67 -13.24 5.81
N MET A 35 19.36 -12.62 4.69
CA MET A 35 18.01 -12.15 4.39
C MET A 35 17.06 -13.35 4.26
N PHE A 36 16.02 -13.40 5.08
CA PHE A 36 15.02 -14.46 5.01
C PHE A 36 14.26 -14.46 3.67
N ALA A 37 13.75 -15.63 3.27
CA ALA A 37 13.10 -15.78 1.97
C ALA A 37 11.90 -14.84 1.79
N GLU A 38 11.13 -14.56 2.85
CA GLU A 38 10.00 -13.64 2.81
C GLU A 38 10.43 -12.19 2.62
N GLU A 39 11.47 -11.74 3.31
CA GLU A 39 12.05 -10.40 3.17
C GLU A 39 12.61 -10.20 1.76
N ARG A 40 13.35 -11.19 1.25
CA ARG A 40 13.89 -11.16 -0.10
C ARG A 40 12.78 -11.08 -1.16
N ARG A 41 11.72 -11.87 -1.01
CA ARG A 41 10.55 -11.82 -1.92
C ARG A 41 9.87 -10.45 -1.87
N ALA A 42 9.71 -9.87 -0.67
CA ALA A 42 9.14 -8.53 -0.54
C ALA A 42 9.98 -7.47 -1.26
N GLU A 43 11.31 -7.54 -1.14
CA GLU A 43 12.23 -6.65 -1.84
C GLU A 43 12.23 -6.86 -3.37
N ILE A 44 12.20 -8.11 -3.83
CA ILE A 44 12.06 -8.42 -5.26
C ILE A 44 10.75 -7.85 -5.82
N ALA A 45 9.64 -7.99 -5.10
CA ALA A 45 8.35 -7.43 -5.52
C ALA A 45 8.41 -5.90 -5.66
N LYS A 46 9.03 -5.19 -4.72
CA LYS A 46 9.25 -3.74 -4.79
C LYS A 46 10.12 -3.35 -5.98
N LEU A 47 11.21 -4.10 -6.22
CA LEU A 47 12.10 -3.85 -7.36
C LEU A 47 11.39 -4.05 -8.71
N VAL A 48 10.58 -5.11 -8.84
CA VAL A 48 9.80 -5.35 -10.07
C VAL A 48 8.78 -4.23 -10.26
N ALA A 49 8.10 -3.80 -9.20
CA ALA A 49 7.12 -2.71 -9.28
C ALA A 49 7.77 -1.39 -9.74
N SER A 50 8.95 -1.05 -9.22
CA SER A 50 9.63 0.22 -9.55
C SER A 50 10.36 0.18 -10.90
N ALA A 51 11.07 -0.92 -11.22
CA ALA A 51 11.87 -1.04 -12.43
C ALA A 51 11.09 -1.59 -13.64
N ARG A 52 9.82 -1.99 -13.45
CA ARG A 52 8.94 -2.66 -14.43
C ARG A 52 9.48 -3.99 -14.95
N ARG A 53 10.79 -4.22 -14.92
CA ARG A 53 11.46 -5.46 -15.35
C ARG A 53 12.72 -5.69 -14.52
N VAL A 54 12.96 -6.94 -14.12
CA VAL A 54 14.19 -7.36 -13.45
C VAL A 54 14.78 -8.58 -14.14
N ASN A 55 16.12 -8.66 -14.11
CA ASN A 55 16.85 -9.81 -14.62
C ASN A 55 17.18 -10.77 -13.47
N GLY A 56 16.96 -12.08 -13.67
CA GLY A 56 17.21 -13.08 -12.64
C GLY A 56 18.68 -13.19 -12.22
N ALA A 57 19.63 -12.99 -13.15
CA ALA A 57 21.06 -12.99 -12.82
C ALA A 57 21.46 -11.78 -11.96
N ASP A 58 20.82 -10.63 -12.16
CA ASP A 58 21.05 -9.44 -11.34
C ASP A 58 20.49 -9.62 -9.93
N LEU A 59 19.31 -10.25 -9.81
CA LEU A 59 18.73 -10.61 -8.52
C LEU A 59 19.61 -11.61 -7.77
N ALA A 60 20.14 -12.65 -8.46
CA ALA A 60 21.03 -13.63 -7.88
C ALA A 60 22.29 -12.97 -7.28
N ARG A 61 22.91 -12.04 -8.03
CA ARG A 61 24.06 -11.26 -7.56
C ARG A 61 23.71 -10.30 -6.41
N ARG A 62 22.57 -9.61 -6.52
CA ARG A 62 22.15 -8.60 -5.53
C ARG A 62 21.90 -9.20 -4.15
N TYR A 63 21.29 -10.38 -4.12
CA TYR A 63 20.89 -11.05 -2.87
C TYR A 63 21.85 -12.19 -2.48
N ASP A 64 22.94 -12.39 -3.21
CA ASP A 64 23.92 -13.46 -3.02
C ASP A 64 23.26 -14.85 -2.87
N VAL A 65 22.37 -15.17 -3.81
CA VAL A 65 21.67 -16.45 -3.87
C VAL A 65 21.81 -17.12 -5.22
N THR A 66 21.54 -18.42 -5.29
CA THR A 66 21.59 -19.16 -6.55
C THR A 66 20.48 -18.75 -7.50
N MET A 67 20.68 -18.96 -8.81
CA MET A 67 19.62 -18.78 -9.81
C MET A 67 18.39 -19.64 -9.53
N GLU A 68 18.57 -20.82 -8.93
CA GLU A 68 17.46 -21.71 -8.56
C GLU A 68 16.64 -21.10 -7.42
N THR A 69 17.29 -20.47 -6.44
CA THR A 69 16.62 -19.71 -5.37
C THR A 69 15.81 -18.56 -5.95
N VAL A 70 16.39 -17.79 -6.88
CA VAL A 70 15.68 -16.70 -7.57
C VAL A 70 14.47 -17.24 -8.34
N ARG A 71 14.60 -18.37 -9.05
CA ARG A 71 13.48 -18.99 -9.77
C ARG A 71 12.33 -19.37 -8.84
N ARG A 72 12.63 -19.92 -7.67
CA ARG A 72 11.62 -20.27 -6.65
C ARG A 72 10.96 -19.02 -6.07
N ASP A 73 11.73 -17.98 -5.79
CA ASP A 73 11.18 -16.73 -5.27
C ASP A 73 10.28 -16.04 -6.31
N LEU A 74 10.70 -15.98 -7.57
CA LEU A 74 9.88 -15.46 -8.66
C LEU A 74 8.64 -16.31 -8.92
N ALA A 75 8.71 -17.65 -8.77
CA ALA A 75 7.55 -18.51 -8.91
C ALA A 75 6.53 -18.27 -7.79
N ALA A 76 6.97 -18.16 -6.54
CA ALA A 76 6.09 -17.85 -5.42
C ALA A 76 5.43 -16.47 -5.55
N LEU A 77 6.17 -15.47 -6.07
CA LEU A 77 5.65 -14.13 -6.31
C LEU A 77 4.66 -14.09 -7.49
N GLU A 78 4.87 -14.91 -8.51
CA GLU A 78 3.92 -15.08 -9.63
C GLU A 78 2.63 -15.77 -9.17
N GLU A 79 2.73 -16.83 -8.35
CA GLU A 79 1.59 -17.50 -7.74
C GLU A 79 0.80 -16.57 -6.82
N ALA A 80 1.51 -15.68 -6.10
CA ALA A 80 0.90 -14.63 -5.29
C ALA A 80 0.37 -13.44 -6.11
N GLY A 81 0.44 -13.48 -7.46
CA GLY A 81 -0.04 -12.43 -8.34
C GLY A 81 0.71 -11.10 -8.23
N LYS A 82 1.97 -11.10 -7.79
CA LYS A 82 2.77 -9.88 -7.60
C LYS A 82 3.66 -9.50 -8.78
N LEU A 83 3.92 -10.46 -9.67
CA LEU A 83 4.72 -10.26 -10.88
C LEU A 83 4.39 -11.35 -11.91
N ARG A 84 4.87 -11.19 -13.14
CA ARG A 84 4.83 -12.22 -14.19
C ARG A 84 6.26 -12.62 -14.56
N ARG A 85 6.56 -13.92 -14.55
CA ARG A 85 7.85 -14.42 -15.00
C ARG A 85 7.97 -14.33 -16.52
N VAL A 86 9.17 -13.98 -16.97
CA VAL A 86 9.56 -13.98 -18.39
C VAL A 86 10.89 -14.70 -18.53
N HIS A 87 11.30 -14.99 -19.78
CA HIS A 87 12.60 -15.62 -20.00
C HIS A 87 13.72 -14.74 -19.42
N GLY A 88 14.47 -15.30 -18.47
CA GLY A 88 15.60 -14.63 -17.81
C GLY A 88 15.26 -13.67 -16.65
N GLY A 89 13.99 -13.59 -16.19
CA GLY A 89 13.64 -12.70 -15.07
C GLY A 89 12.14 -12.57 -14.82
N ALA A 90 11.74 -11.39 -14.40
CA ALA A 90 10.34 -11.06 -14.18
C ALA A 90 10.03 -9.65 -14.65
N VAL A 91 8.75 -9.44 -14.95
CA VAL A 91 8.19 -8.12 -15.26
C VAL A 91 7.04 -7.85 -14.29
N THR A 92 6.76 -6.56 -14.08
CA THR A 92 5.52 -6.18 -13.40
C THR A 92 4.36 -6.82 -14.15
N ILE A 93 3.39 -7.30 -13.41
CA ILE A 93 2.10 -7.56 -14.04
C ILE A 93 1.66 -6.17 -14.50
N GLU A 94 1.61 -5.96 -15.82
CA GLU A 94 0.86 -4.83 -16.34
C GLU A 94 -0.58 -5.07 -15.89
N GLN A 95 -0.90 -4.57 -14.71
CA GLN A 95 -2.29 -4.43 -14.34
C GLN A 95 -2.82 -3.45 -15.38
N SER A 96 -3.62 -3.96 -16.28
CA SER A 96 -4.38 -3.08 -17.16
C SER A 96 -4.99 -2.03 -16.26
N THR A 97 -4.76 -0.76 -16.53
CA THR A 97 -5.30 0.37 -15.75
C THR A 97 -6.82 0.26 -15.56
N SER A 98 -7.48 -0.55 -16.39
CA SER A 98 -8.91 -0.89 -16.34
C SER A 98 -9.22 -2.15 -15.50
N LEU A 99 -8.21 -2.97 -15.08
CA LEU A 99 -8.48 -4.13 -14.24
C LEU A 99 -8.70 -3.68 -12.79
N GLU A 100 -9.84 -4.04 -12.27
CA GLU A 100 -10.23 -3.77 -10.90
C GLU A 100 -10.53 -5.07 -10.16
N SER A 101 -10.00 -5.18 -8.95
CA SER A 101 -10.39 -6.22 -8.02
C SER A 101 -11.74 -5.88 -7.40
N SER A 102 -12.62 -6.90 -7.22
CA SER A 102 -13.88 -6.70 -6.51
C SER A 102 -13.67 -6.13 -5.12
N ILE A 103 -14.69 -5.47 -4.57
CA ILE A 103 -14.62 -4.95 -3.21
C ILE A 103 -14.33 -6.06 -2.20
N SER A 104 -14.92 -7.26 -2.39
CA SER A 104 -14.66 -8.43 -1.55
C SER A 104 -13.19 -8.87 -1.57
N SER A 105 -12.54 -8.87 -2.75
CA SER A 105 -11.12 -9.15 -2.85
C SER A 105 -10.28 -8.08 -2.15
N ARG A 106 -10.66 -6.81 -2.29
CA ARG A 106 -9.96 -5.67 -1.67
C ARG A 106 -10.12 -5.62 -0.15
N GLN A 107 -11.22 -6.14 0.41
CA GLN A 107 -11.41 -6.27 1.87
C GLN A 107 -10.35 -7.16 2.51
N GLY A 108 -9.91 -8.23 1.84
CA GLY A 108 -8.87 -9.13 2.34
C GLY A 108 -7.43 -8.60 2.18
N MET A 109 -7.20 -7.55 1.37
CA MET A 109 -5.86 -7.01 1.07
C MET A 109 -5.53 -5.82 1.99
N ASN A 110 -4.30 -5.79 2.52
CA ASN A 110 -3.78 -4.68 3.35
C ASN A 110 -4.75 -4.32 4.51
N THR A 111 -5.36 -5.33 5.12
CA THR A 111 -6.39 -5.12 6.16
C THR A 111 -5.85 -4.42 7.41
N PRO A 112 -4.64 -4.72 7.92
CA PRO A 112 -4.08 -4.01 9.06
C PRO A 112 -3.87 -2.51 8.79
N GLU A 113 -3.33 -2.15 7.62
CA GLU A 113 -3.11 -0.78 7.18
C GLU A 113 -4.43 -0.01 7.09
N LYS A 114 -5.41 -0.59 6.41
CA LYS A 114 -6.75 0.01 6.27
C LYS A 114 -7.45 0.22 7.60
N ARG A 115 -7.29 -0.71 8.56
CA ARG A 115 -7.85 -0.55 9.92
C ARG A 115 -7.22 0.63 10.63
N ARG A 116 -5.89 0.79 10.60
CA ARG A 116 -5.23 1.95 11.20
C ARG A 116 -5.72 3.26 10.57
N ILE A 117 -5.77 3.33 9.24
CA ILE A 117 -6.26 4.49 8.49
C ILE A 117 -7.71 4.82 8.88
N ALA A 118 -8.60 3.83 8.90
CA ALA A 118 -9.99 4.02 9.25
C ALA A 118 -10.18 4.46 10.74
N THR A 119 -9.40 3.89 11.66
CA THR A 119 -9.39 4.30 13.07
C THR A 119 -8.95 5.76 13.20
N LYS A 120 -7.92 6.19 12.47
CA LYS A 120 -7.45 7.57 12.48
C LYS A 120 -8.50 8.53 11.93
N ALA A 121 -9.16 8.15 10.83
CA ALA A 121 -10.26 8.91 10.25
C ALA A 121 -11.46 9.02 11.23
N TYR A 122 -11.79 7.95 11.93
CA TYR A 122 -12.84 7.96 12.94
C TYR A 122 -12.51 8.89 14.11
N GLN A 123 -11.27 8.88 14.62
CA GLN A 123 -10.80 9.81 15.65
C GLN A 123 -10.96 11.27 15.20
N MET A 124 -10.51 11.59 13.96
CA MET A 124 -10.70 12.91 13.37
C MET A 124 -12.17 13.35 13.36
N LEU A 125 -13.08 12.43 12.99
CA LEU A 125 -14.53 12.72 12.98
C LEU A 125 -15.10 12.94 14.39
N ARG A 126 -14.74 12.10 15.36
CA ARG A 126 -15.20 12.24 16.74
C ARG A 126 -14.83 13.58 17.36
N ASP A 127 -13.64 14.06 17.02
CA ASP A 127 -13.11 15.33 17.54
C ASP A 127 -13.68 16.55 16.81
N SER A 128 -14.36 16.34 15.67
CA SER A 128 -14.95 17.39 14.84
C SER A 128 -16.41 17.70 15.19
N GLU A 129 -16.85 18.90 14.85
CA GLU A 129 -18.27 19.31 14.89
C GLU A 129 -18.94 19.17 13.51
N SER A 130 -18.36 18.36 12.58
CA SER A 130 -18.94 18.13 11.26
C SER A 130 -20.29 17.44 11.38
N GLY A 131 -21.34 18.10 10.95
CA GLY A 131 -22.71 17.59 11.03
C GLY A 131 -23.13 16.80 9.79
N SER A 132 -22.48 17.01 8.65
CA SER A 132 -22.77 16.34 7.39
C SER A 132 -21.50 15.72 6.78
N ILE A 133 -21.55 14.40 6.54
CA ILE A 133 -20.38 13.58 6.21
C ILE A 133 -20.69 12.72 4.99
N VAL A 134 -19.85 12.81 3.95
CA VAL A 134 -19.92 11.88 2.82
C VAL A 134 -18.96 10.72 3.05
N LEU A 135 -19.46 9.51 2.88
CA LEU A 135 -18.71 8.27 2.84
C LEU A 135 -18.76 7.70 1.41
N ASP A 136 -17.63 7.75 0.72
CA ASP A 136 -17.44 7.16 -0.61
C ASP A 136 -17.45 5.62 -0.57
N ALA A 137 -17.50 4.96 -1.71
CA ALA A 137 -17.37 3.51 -1.81
C ALA A 137 -15.90 3.06 -1.70
N GLY A 138 -15.63 2.07 -0.86
CA GLY A 138 -14.30 1.48 -0.76
C GLY A 138 -14.05 0.72 0.53
N SER A 139 -13.17 -0.29 0.48
CA SER A 139 -12.93 -1.19 1.60
C SER A 139 -12.38 -0.50 2.87
N THR A 140 -11.63 0.60 2.74
CA THR A 140 -11.17 1.40 3.89
C THR A 140 -12.31 2.22 4.48
N ILE A 141 -13.18 2.78 3.61
CA ILE A 141 -14.35 3.55 4.02
C ILE A 141 -15.38 2.64 4.70
N GLU A 142 -15.52 1.38 4.27
CA GLU A 142 -16.39 0.41 4.96
C GLU A 142 -15.93 0.12 6.38
N ILE A 143 -14.62 0.07 6.65
CA ILE A 143 -14.08 -0.09 8.01
C ILE A 143 -14.37 1.18 8.84
N LEU A 144 -14.30 2.36 8.24
CA LEU A 144 -14.71 3.60 8.89
C LEU A 144 -16.19 3.55 9.25
N ALA A 145 -17.04 3.06 8.35
CA ALA A 145 -18.48 2.87 8.63
C ALA A 145 -18.72 1.87 9.77
N ASP A 146 -17.93 0.78 9.88
CA ASP A 146 -18.00 -0.14 11.02
C ASP A 146 -17.71 0.57 12.36
N HIS A 147 -16.74 1.48 12.40
CA HIS A 147 -16.46 2.29 13.60
C HIS A 147 -17.61 3.25 13.94
N ILE A 148 -18.21 3.89 12.93
CA ILE A 148 -19.34 4.81 13.10
C ILE A 148 -20.56 4.06 13.65
N GLY A 149 -20.86 2.87 13.10
CA GLY A 149 -22.00 2.07 13.53
C GLY A 149 -21.84 1.35 14.86
N ALA A 150 -20.65 1.33 15.45
CA ALA A 150 -20.36 0.62 16.70
C ALA A 150 -20.76 1.40 17.97
N GLU A 151 -20.93 2.72 17.88
CA GLU A 151 -21.21 3.60 19.00
C GLU A 151 -22.26 4.65 18.60
N ASN A 152 -22.87 5.35 19.60
CA ASN A 152 -23.69 6.52 19.31
C ASN A 152 -22.81 7.64 18.69
N PHE A 153 -23.16 8.05 17.47
CA PHE A 153 -22.34 8.97 16.67
C PHE A 153 -22.91 10.40 16.61
N SER A 154 -23.81 10.76 17.49
CA SER A 154 -24.38 12.11 17.59
C SER A 154 -23.31 13.19 17.80
N LEU A 155 -23.65 14.41 17.42
CA LEU A 155 -22.89 15.59 17.80
C LEU A 155 -22.89 15.79 19.32
N LYS A 156 -21.94 16.54 19.86
CA LYS A 156 -21.93 16.93 21.29
C LYS A 156 -23.18 17.70 21.70
N THR A 157 -23.86 18.32 20.75
CA THR A 157 -25.17 18.98 20.96
C THR A 157 -26.33 18.01 21.10
N GLY A 158 -26.14 16.70 20.89
CA GLY A 158 -27.17 15.67 20.91
C GLY A 158 -27.92 15.50 19.59
N ASN A 159 -27.63 16.28 18.58
CA ASN A 159 -28.21 16.10 17.23
C ASN A 159 -27.54 14.98 16.47
N ASP A 160 -28.31 14.26 15.65
CA ASP A 160 -27.76 13.25 14.74
C ASP A 160 -26.85 13.89 13.69
N ARG A 161 -25.81 13.14 13.29
CA ARG A 161 -25.00 13.47 12.12
C ARG A 161 -25.64 12.92 10.86
N ILE A 162 -25.60 13.69 9.79
CA ILE A 162 -26.08 13.25 8.48
C ILE A 162 -24.94 12.53 7.77
N ILE A 163 -25.12 11.23 7.53
CA ILE A 163 -24.20 10.44 6.72
C ILE A 163 -24.79 10.29 5.33
N ILE A 164 -24.03 10.72 4.33
CA ILE A 164 -24.38 10.65 2.92
C ILE A 164 -23.50 9.62 2.25
N THR A 165 -24.06 8.62 1.60
CA THR A 165 -23.29 7.61 0.86
C THR A 165 -24.01 7.16 -0.40
N HIS A 166 -23.23 6.75 -1.40
CA HIS A 166 -23.72 6.06 -2.58
C HIS A 166 -23.39 4.57 -2.56
N ALA A 167 -22.74 4.08 -1.49
CA ALA A 167 -22.29 2.71 -1.34
C ALA A 167 -23.33 1.89 -0.55
N LEU A 168 -23.93 0.89 -1.20
CA LEU A 168 -24.99 0.08 -0.59
C LEU A 168 -24.51 -0.67 0.66
N HIS A 169 -23.29 -1.21 0.65
CA HIS A 169 -22.73 -1.90 1.82
C HIS A 169 -22.59 -0.97 3.04
N ILE A 170 -22.17 0.27 2.82
CA ILE A 170 -22.06 1.28 3.87
C ILE A 170 -23.44 1.67 4.37
N ALA A 171 -24.40 1.87 3.47
CA ALA A 171 -25.77 2.20 3.84
C ALA A 171 -26.40 1.10 4.72
N VAL A 172 -26.22 -0.18 4.36
CA VAL A 172 -26.72 -1.31 5.17
C VAL A 172 -26.08 -1.34 6.56
N LYS A 173 -24.78 -1.07 6.67
CA LYS A 173 -24.06 -1.03 7.96
C LYS A 173 -24.55 0.07 8.89
N LEU A 174 -24.98 1.21 8.32
CA LEU A 174 -25.36 2.40 9.07
C LEU A 174 -26.88 2.60 9.20
N ALA A 175 -27.68 1.71 8.61
CA ALA A 175 -29.14 1.85 8.59
C ALA A 175 -29.78 1.90 9.98
N GLU A 176 -29.18 1.25 10.99
CA GLU A 176 -29.65 1.18 12.36
C GLU A 176 -28.67 1.85 13.35
N ALA A 177 -27.69 2.63 12.85
CA ALA A 177 -26.68 3.26 13.68
C ALA A 177 -27.29 4.41 14.50
N GLU A 178 -27.04 4.42 15.82
CA GLU A 178 -27.49 5.48 16.69
C GLU A 178 -26.76 6.81 16.42
N GLY A 179 -27.51 7.91 16.43
CA GLY A 179 -26.98 9.25 16.21
C GLY A 179 -26.63 9.53 14.76
N VAL A 180 -27.22 8.76 13.82
CA VAL A 180 -27.00 8.88 12.37
C VAL A 180 -28.33 9.05 11.66
N THR A 181 -28.44 10.13 10.90
CA THR A 181 -29.45 10.26 9.84
C THR A 181 -28.77 9.87 8.51
N LEU A 182 -29.24 8.80 7.87
CA LEU A 182 -28.63 8.23 6.68
C LEU A 182 -29.32 8.72 5.40
N GLU A 183 -28.53 9.30 4.48
CA GLU A 183 -28.93 9.66 3.12
C GLU A 183 -28.24 8.74 2.12
N LEU A 184 -29.03 7.91 1.39
CA LEU A 184 -28.54 7.03 0.35
C LEU A 184 -28.72 7.66 -1.04
N VAL A 185 -27.61 8.03 -1.66
CA VAL A 185 -27.58 8.57 -3.01
C VAL A 185 -27.80 7.46 -4.04
N GLY A 186 -28.89 7.57 -4.80
CA GLY A 186 -29.26 6.61 -5.84
C GLY A 186 -28.50 6.80 -7.16
N GLY A 187 -28.61 5.79 -8.04
CA GLY A 187 -27.97 5.80 -9.36
C GLY A 187 -27.94 4.41 -9.99
N GLN A 188 -27.07 4.20 -10.97
CA GLN A 188 -26.83 2.89 -11.55
C GLN A 188 -25.93 2.06 -10.63
N LEU A 189 -26.40 0.92 -10.16
CA LEU A 189 -25.62 0.07 -9.28
C LEU A 189 -24.48 -0.63 -10.03
N ARG A 190 -23.23 -0.37 -9.63
CA ARG A 190 -22.03 -1.02 -10.10
C ARG A 190 -21.75 -2.27 -9.25
N LYS A 191 -21.90 -3.46 -9.86
CA LYS A 191 -21.76 -4.75 -9.14
C LYS A 191 -20.39 -4.95 -8.50
N MET A 192 -19.31 -4.42 -9.10
CA MET A 192 -17.94 -4.59 -8.61
C MET A 192 -17.70 -3.92 -7.25
N THR A 193 -18.33 -2.78 -7.01
CA THR A 193 -18.15 -1.95 -5.80
C THR A 193 -19.42 -1.81 -4.96
N TRP A 194 -20.57 -2.33 -5.45
CA TRP A 194 -21.90 -2.16 -4.82
C TRP A 194 -22.21 -0.69 -4.51
N ALA A 195 -21.83 0.17 -5.45
CA ALA A 195 -22.03 1.61 -5.35
C ALA A 195 -22.90 2.12 -6.49
N ALA A 196 -23.73 3.12 -6.20
CA ALA A 196 -24.43 3.87 -7.22
C ALA A 196 -23.47 4.79 -7.95
N VAL A 197 -23.43 4.71 -9.29
CA VAL A 197 -22.49 5.45 -10.14
C VAL A 197 -23.20 6.17 -11.29
N GLY A 198 -22.44 7.01 -12.00
CA GLY A 198 -22.89 7.71 -13.20
C GLY A 198 -23.50 9.09 -12.91
N ALA A 199 -24.01 9.73 -13.96
CA ALA A 199 -24.41 11.14 -13.93
C ALA A 199 -25.44 11.47 -12.84
N ARG A 200 -26.47 10.62 -12.67
CA ARG A 200 -27.53 10.87 -11.64
C ARG A 200 -26.98 10.95 -10.22
N ALA A 201 -26.06 10.03 -9.87
CA ALA A 201 -25.43 10.08 -8.56
C ALA A 201 -24.54 11.32 -8.42
N ALA A 202 -23.78 11.67 -9.46
CA ALA A 202 -22.94 12.85 -9.46
C ALA A 202 -23.76 14.15 -9.38
N GLU A 203 -24.85 14.26 -10.12
CA GLU A 203 -25.78 15.40 -10.05
C GLU A 203 -26.34 15.58 -8.63
N HIS A 204 -26.70 14.49 -7.97
CA HIS A 204 -27.20 14.54 -6.60
C HIS A 204 -26.13 15.12 -5.64
N PHE A 205 -24.89 14.65 -5.69
CA PHE A 205 -23.79 15.26 -4.91
C PHE A 205 -23.59 16.74 -5.26
N GLY A 206 -23.76 17.12 -6.51
CA GLY A 206 -23.65 18.53 -6.97
C GLY A 206 -24.68 19.48 -6.32
N THR A 207 -25.78 18.98 -5.77
CA THR A 207 -26.79 19.78 -5.07
C THR A 207 -26.51 19.94 -3.58
N MET A 208 -25.47 19.30 -3.07
CA MET A 208 -25.14 19.26 -1.63
C MET A 208 -23.89 20.08 -1.31
N ARG A 209 -23.72 20.43 -0.04
CA ARG A 209 -22.50 21.06 0.49
C ARG A 209 -22.13 20.43 1.84
N PRO A 210 -21.71 19.15 1.87
CA PRO A 210 -21.35 18.48 3.11
C PRO A 210 -20.10 19.10 3.75
N ASP A 211 -19.99 18.99 5.08
CA ASP A 211 -18.86 19.54 5.83
C ASP A 211 -17.56 18.79 5.52
N ILE A 212 -17.65 17.46 5.40
CA ILE A 212 -16.47 16.62 5.14
C ILE A 212 -16.84 15.43 4.25
N ALA A 213 -15.92 15.04 3.37
CA ALA A 213 -16.03 13.83 2.59
C ALA A 213 -14.81 12.94 2.81
N PHE A 214 -15.03 11.65 3.03
CA PHE A 214 -14.00 10.62 3.04
C PHE A 214 -14.06 9.86 1.74
N ILE A 215 -12.98 9.91 0.97
CA ILE A 215 -12.88 9.27 -0.32
C ILE A 215 -11.76 8.23 -0.36
N GLY A 216 -11.91 7.22 -1.21
CA GLY A 216 -10.88 6.23 -1.51
C GLY A 216 -10.34 6.37 -2.93
N ALA A 217 -9.18 5.74 -3.19
CA ALA A 217 -8.59 5.68 -4.51
C ALA A 217 -8.10 4.27 -4.86
N ASN A 218 -7.90 4.01 -6.15
CA ASN A 218 -7.22 2.81 -6.65
C ASN A 218 -5.74 3.08 -6.94
N GLY A 219 -5.38 4.33 -7.23
CA GLY A 219 -4.01 4.77 -7.42
C GLY A 219 -3.83 6.24 -7.04
N ILE A 220 -2.62 6.57 -6.61
CA ILE A 220 -2.16 7.93 -6.32
C ILE A 220 -0.73 8.07 -6.87
N GLU A 221 -0.56 8.93 -7.86
CA GLU A 221 0.71 9.15 -8.56
C GLU A 221 0.99 10.65 -8.70
N ALA A 222 2.27 11.03 -8.57
CA ALA A 222 2.71 12.42 -8.44
C ALA A 222 2.29 13.36 -9.59
N HIS A 223 2.30 12.85 -10.82
CA HIS A 223 1.98 13.64 -12.02
C HIS A 223 0.55 13.41 -12.51
N PHE A 224 0.04 12.20 -12.33
CA PHE A 224 -1.30 11.84 -12.77
C PHE A 224 -2.38 12.25 -11.78
N GLY A 225 -2.05 12.25 -10.48
CA GLY A 225 -3.01 12.55 -9.42
C GLY A 225 -3.71 11.30 -8.88
N ILE A 226 -5.00 11.44 -8.54
CA ILE A 226 -5.79 10.44 -7.83
C ILE A 226 -6.75 9.76 -8.81
N SER A 227 -6.72 8.42 -8.87
CA SER A 227 -7.33 7.68 -9.97
C SER A 227 -8.14 6.45 -9.55
N THR A 228 -9.05 6.05 -10.46
CA THR A 228 -9.93 4.87 -10.35
C THR A 228 -10.08 4.22 -11.74
N PRO A 229 -10.37 2.90 -11.83
CA PRO A 229 -10.51 2.25 -13.14
C PRO A 229 -11.83 2.56 -13.86
N GLY A 230 -12.88 2.98 -13.15
CA GLY A 230 -14.22 3.12 -13.71
C GLY A 230 -14.58 4.56 -14.04
N MET A 231 -14.93 4.87 -15.32
CA MET A 231 -15.34 6.22 -15.73
C MET A 231 -16.57 6.73 -14.96
N ASN A 232 -17.61 5.88 -14.81
CA ASN A 232 -18.81 6.27 -14.07
C ASN A 232 -18.58 6.43 -12.57
N GLU A 233 -17.59 5.75 -12.00
CA GLU A 233 -17.14 5.94 -10.63
C GLU A 233 -16.35 7.24 -10.48
N ALA A 234 -15.45 7.53 -11.41
CA ALA A 234 -14.67 8.77 -11.44
C ALA A 234 -15.57 10.02 -11.44
N ILE A 235 -16.66 10.01 -12.23
CA ILE A 235 -17.62 11.13 -12.27
C ILE A 235 -18.22 11.40 -10.87
N VAL A 236 -18.59 10.34 -10.14
CA VAL A 236 -19.16 10.48 -8.78
C VAL A 236 -18.10 10.98 -7.80
N LYS A 237 -16.89 10.38 -7.83
CA LYS A 237 -15.78 10.82 -6.94
C LYS A 237 -15.39 12.27 -7.18
N THR A 238 -15.34 12.71 -8.45
CA THR A 238 -15.13 14.13 -8.80
C THR A 238 -16.23 15.01 -8.22
N ALA A 239 -17.51 14.58 -8.31
CA ALA A 239 -18.61 15.35 -7.76
C ALA A 239 -18.53 15.44 -6.22
N ILE A 240 -18.16 14.35 -5.54
CA ILE A 240 -17.93 14.35 -4.09
C ILE A 240 -16.84 15.34 -3.71
N CYS A 241 -15.66 15.30 -4.37
CA CYS A 241 -14.57 16.23 -4.09
C CYS A 241 -15.00 17.69 -4.27
N LYS A 242 -15.76 17.99 -5.32
CA LYS A 242 -16.22 19.37 -5.60
C LYS A 242 -17.32 19.85 -4.66
N SER A 243 -18.11 18.94 -4.09
CA SER A 243 -19.25 19.29 -3.24
C SER A 243 -18.85 19.57 -1.81
N ALA A 244 -17.91 18.81 -1.26
CA ALA A 244 -17.55 18.90 0.16
C ALA A 244 -16.74 20.18 0.49
N ARG A 245 -16.84 20.63 1.75
CA ARG A 245 -16.02 21.71 2.28
C ARG A 245 -14.62 21.27 2.65
N ARG A 246 -14.46 20.02 3.06
CA ARG A 246 -13.19 19.35 3.34
C ARG A 246 -13.20 17.94 2.74
N VAL A 247 -12.13 17.59 2.05
CA VAL A 247 -11.97 16.29 1.40
C VAL A 247 -10.79 15.55 2.03
N VAL A 248 -11.06 14.37 2.58
CA VAL A 248 -10.07 13.50 3.20
C VAL A 248 -9.90 12.23 2.38
N LEU A 249 -8.72 12.02 1.82
CA LEU A 249 -8.36 10.83 1.10
C LEU A 249 -7.86 9.75 2.06
N LEU A 250 -8.51 8.58 2.06
CA LEU A 250 -8.06 7.39 2.80
C LEU A 250 -7.36 6.43 1.84
N CYS A 251 -6.04 6.32 1.92
CA CYS A 251 -5.25 5.59 0.95
C CYS A 251 -4.08 4.84 1.61
N ASP A 252 -4.05 3.51 1.48
CA ASP A 252 -2.89 2.72 1.92
C ASP A 252 -1.71 2.89 0.97
N SER A 253 -0.49 2.79 1.51
CA SER A 253 0.77 3.04 0.79
C SER A 253 1.05 2.08 -0.37
N ALA A 254 0.34 0.95 -0.47
CA ALA A 254 0.47 0.06 -1.62
C ALA A 254 -0.06 0.68 -2.93
N LYS A 255 -0.79 1.79 -2.83
CA LYS A 255 -1.33 2.54 -3.97
C LYS A 255 -0.46 3.70 -4.43
N PHE A 256 0.63 3.99 -3.71
CA PHE A 256 1.57 5.02 -4.10
C PHE A 256 2.31 4.64 -5.38
N GLY A 257 2.39 5.60 -6.31
CA GLY A 257 2.96 5.39 -7.64
C GLY A 257 2.11 4.49 -8.56
N GLN A 258 0.86 4.16 -8.17
CA GLN A 258 -0.07 3.42 -9.01
C GLN A 258 -0.98 4.38 -9.76
N GLU A 259 -1.26 4.05 -11.02
CA GLU A 259 -2.20 4.76 -11.88
C GLU A 259 -3.34 3.82 -12.26
N SER A 260 -4.56 4.31 -12.21
CA SER A 260 -5.72 3.66 -12.80
C SER A 260 -6.19 4.44 -14.04
N LEU A 261 -7.13 3.89 -14.80
CA LEU A 261 -7.52 4.41 -16.10
C LEU A 261 -7.97 5.88 -16.08
N VAL A 262 -8.68 6.30 -15.04
CA VAL A 262 -9.34 7.61 -15.00
C VAL A 262 -8.89 8.40 -13.78
N ARG A 263 -8.27 9.55 -14.01
CA ARG A 263 -8.05 10.55 -12.97
C ARG A 263 -9.40 11.18 -12.59
N PHE A 264 -9.70 11.24 -11.30
CA PHE A 264 -10.90 11.89 -10.80
C PHE A 264 -10.64 13.14 -9.96
N ALA A 265 -9.42 13.32 -9.44
CA ALA A 265 -9.01 14.47 -8.67
C ALA A 265 -7.52 14.77 -8.84
N GLY A 266 -7.14 16.02 -8.70
CA GLY A 266 -5.77 16.46 -8.44
C GLY A 266 -5.49 16.50 -6.94
N PHE A 267 -4.27 16.88 -6.56
CA PHE A 267 -3.95 17.06 -5.13
C PHE A 267 -4.58 18.34 -4.58
N GLU A 268 -4.84 19.33 -5.44
CA GLU A 268 -5.56 20.55 -5.12
C GLU A 268 -7.04 20.34 -4.75
N ASP A 269 -7.58 19.17 -5.05
CA ASP A 269 -8.97 18.79 -4.75
C ASP A 269 -9.13 18.08 -3.41
N ILE A 270 -8.02 17.85 -2.65
CA ILE A 270 -8.04 17.20 -1.34
C ILE A 270 -7.33 18.06 -0.29
N ASP A 271 -7.82 18.01 0.94
CA ASP A 271 -7.25 18.77 2.07
C ASP A 271 -6.33 17.89 2.94
N THR A 272 -6.66 16.62 3.10
CA THR A 272 -5.93 15.70 3.97
C THR A 272 -5.76 14.33 3.31
N LEU A 273 -4.56 13.75 3.42
CA LEU A 273 -4.28 12.33 3.14
C LEU A 273 -4.06 11.60 4.46
N ILE A 274 -4.89 10.58 4.77
CA ILE A 274 -4.63 9.63 5.86
C ILE A 274 -4.08 8.34 5.26
N THR A 275 -2.88 7.94 5.69
CA THR A 275 -2.15 6.79 5.14
C THR A 275 -1.38 6.06 6.23
N ASP A 276 -0.93 4.83 5.93
CA ASP A 276 -0.17 3.97 6.85
C ASP A 276 1.34 4.23 6.85
N ARG A 277 1.84 4.99 5.88
CA ARG A 277 3.26 5.30 5.70
C ARG A 277 3.46 6.65 5.03
N GLU A 278 4.52 7.34 5.42
CA GLU A 278 4.92 8.61 4.81
C GLU A 278 5.14 8.46 3.30
N PRO A 279 4.52 9.30 2.46
CA PRO A 279 4.88 9.40 1.04
C PRO A 279 6.32 9.91 0.87
N GLU A 280 6.99 9.45 -0.18
CA GLU A 280 8.38 9.82 -0.47
C GLU A 280 8.53 10.38 -1.89
N GLY A 281 9.68 11.03 -2.16
CA GLY A 281 10.07 11.49 -3.49
C GLY A 281 9.08 12.46 -4.13
N ALA A 282 8.77 12.25 -5.42
CA ALA A 282 7.92 13.13 -6.20
C ALA A 282 6.47 13.22 -5.65
N LEU A 283 5.94 12.11 -5.10
CA LEU A 283 4.59 12.12 -4.53
C LEU A 283 4.50 13.02 -3.31
N ARG A 284 5.49 12.98 -2.41
CA ARG A 284 5.55 13.88 -1.26
C ARG A 284 5.61 15.33 -1.70
N GLN A 285 6.49 15.65 -2.64
CA GLN A 285 6.63 17.02 -3.17
C GLN A 285 5.33 17.53 -3.80
N ALA A 286 4.61 16.67 -4.54
CA ALA A 286 3.34 17.06 -5.16
C ALA A 286 2.24 17.33 -4.11
N LEU A 287 2.15 16.52 -3.05
CA LEU A 287 1.22 16.73 -1.93
C LEU A 287 1.54 18.02 -1.16
N GLU A 288 2.82 18.26 -0.85
CA GLU A 288 3.27 19.47 -0.17
C GLU A 288 3.01 20.73 -1.02
N ALA A 289 3.26 20.67 -2.33
CA ALA A 289 2.99 21.78 -3.25
C ALA A 289 1.50 22.14 -3.33
N ALA A 290 0.62 21.17 -3.13
CA ALA A 290 -0.82 21.35 -3.08
C ALA A 290 -1.35 21.69 -1.66
N ASN A 291 -0.47 21.83 -0.66
CA ASN A 291 -0.81 22.04 0.74
C ASN A 291 -1.68 20.93 1.37
N VAL A 292 -1.53 19.69 0.94
CA VAL A 292 -2.23 18.55 1.52
C VAL A 292 -1.64 18.21 2.87
N GLU A 293 -2.48 18.17 3.91
CA GLU A 293 -2.10 17.66 5.23
C GLU A 293 -1.88 16.14 5.15
N ILE A 294 -0.69 15.66 5.55
CA ILE A 294 -0.37 14.23 5.58
C ILE A 294 -0.48 13.73 7.02
N VAL A 295 -1.37 12.77 7.25
CA VAL A 295 -1.62 12.16 8.57
C VAL A 295 -1.26 10.68 8.50
N ILE A 296 -0.31 10.28 9.35
CA ILE A 296 0.12 8.87 9.44
C ILE A 296 -0.70 8.14 10.52
N ALA A 297 -1.17 6.95 10.18
CA ALA A 297 -2.07 6.12 10.99
C ALA A 297 -1.35 4.92 11.63
#